data_da11a8b18cd1eba6f9519c09db3cb48f
#
_entry.id   da11a8b18cd1eba6f9519c09db3cb48f
#
_cell.length_a   1.000
_cell.length_b   1.000
_cell.length_c   1.000
_cell.angle_alpha   90.00
_cell.angle_beta   90.00
_cell.angle_gamma   90.00
#
_symmetry.space_group_name_H-M   'P 1'
#
loop_
_entity.id
_entity.type
_entity.pdbx_description
1 polymer ?
#
loop_
_entity_poly.entity_id
_entity_poly.type
_entity_poly.pdbx_seq_one_letter_code
_entity_poly.pdbx_strand_id
1 'polypeptide(L)'
;RFITNFANVVKIPEPSLEQVRLNDKVTACRMFMETICRERQITLHNELCAENPKVWMDTALFEQVLVNIIKNAAESIGQGGDIFIRTSVSPVMLEIADTGKGISKEVETKLFSPFFSTKPHGQGIGLIFIREVLTRHGCAFSLRTYPDGLTRFRISFPARRADLPEKNG
;
A
#
# COMPACT_ATOMS: atom_id res chain seq x y z
N ARG A 1 15.28 -24.96 1.25
CA ARG A 1 15.08 -24.77 -0.17
C ARG A 1 13.95 -23.81 -0.45
N PHE A 2 12.79 -24.15 0.10
CA PHE A 2 11.62 -23.32 -0.02
C PHE A 2 11.86 -21.92 0.55
N ILE A 3 12.51 -21.85 1.70
CA ILE A 3 12.85 -20.58 2.35
C ILE A 3 13.85 -19.80 1.49
N THR A 4 14.80 -20.47 0.87
CA THR A 4 15.77 -19.82 -0.01
C THR A 4 15.08 -19.19 -1.21
N ASN A 5 14.12 -19.90 -1.82
CA ASN A 5 13.36 -19.38 -2.94
C ASN A 5 12.55 -18.15 -2.55
N PHE A 6 11.92 -18.19 -1.37
CA PHE A 6 11.16 -17.06 -0.88
C PHE A 6 12.06 -15.83 -0.69
N ALA A 7 13.23 -16.00 -0.10
CA ALA A 7 14.15 -14.91 0.12
C ALA A 7 14.59 -14.26 -1.19
N ASN A 8 14.77 -15.06 -2.25
CA ASN A 8 15.13 -14.53 -3.55
C ASN A 8 13.98 -13.78 -4.21
N VAL A 9 12.74 -14.26 -4.03
CA VAL A 9 11.56 -13.68 -4.66
C VAL A 9 11.24 -12.30 -4.10
N VAL A 10 11.42 -12.10 -2.80
CA VAL A 10 11.04 -10.84 -2.15
C VAL A 10 12.22 -9.96 -1.80
N LYS A 11 13.37 -10.22 -2.42
CA LYS A 11 14.53 -9.38 -2.20
C LYS A 11 14.35 -8.04 -2.89
N ILE A 12 14.52 -6.95 -2.13
CA ILE A 12 14.42 -5.60 -2.67
C ILE A 12 15.72 -4.85 -2.38
N PRO A 13 16.06 -3.84 -3.19
CA PRO A 13 17.25 -3.04 -2.93
C PRO A 13 17.07 -2.17 -1.71
N GLU A 14 18.19 -1.70 -1.17
CA GLU A 14 18.14 -0.71 -0.10
C GLU A 14 17.45 0.54 -0.63
N PRO A 15 16.43 1.08 0.07
CA PRO A 15 15.73 2.26 -0.42
C PRO A 15 16.64 3.48 -0.49
N SER A 16 16.52 4.22 -1.58
CA SER A 16 17.19 5.50 -1.73
C SER A 16 16.19 6.58 -1.35
N LEU A 17 16.22 6.99 -0.07
CA LEU A 17 15.21 7.89 0.48
C LEU A 17 15.47 9.33 0.11
N GLU A 18 14.43 10.03 -0.35
CA GLU A 18 14.46 11.47 -0.58
C GLU A 18 13.21 12.08 0.03
N GLN A 19 13.28 13.36 0.35
CA GLN A 19 12.14 14.06 0.91
C GLN A 19 11.23 14.54 -0.20
N VAL A 20 9.96 14.14 -0.14
CA VAL A 20 8.97 14.52 -1.14
C VAL A 20 7.68 14.92 -0.46
N ARG A 21 6.82 15.64 -1.18
CA ARG A 21 5.47 15.94 -0.72
C ARG A 21 4.58 14.75 -1.02
N LEU A 22 3.90 14.25 0.00
CA LEU A 22 3.09 13.04 -0.12
C LEU A 22 2.01 13.16 -1.21
N ASN A 23 1.25 14.25 -1.17
CA ASN A 23 0.16 14.42 -2.14
C ASN A 23 0.66 14.55 -3.57
N ASP A 24 1.84 15.15 -3.76
CA ASP A 24 2.43 15.28 -5.09
C ASP A 24 2.74 13.90 -5.66
N LYS A 25 3.27 13.00 -4.81
CA LYS A 25 3.59 11.66 -5.28
C LYS A 25 2.34 10.86 -5.57
N VAL A 26 1.31 10.99 -4.74
CA VAL A 26 0.02 10.33 -4.99
C VAL A 26 -0.56 10.84 -6.31
N THR A 27 -0.54 12.15 -6.52
CA THR A 27 -1.06 12.76 -7.76
C THR A 27 -0.26 12.30 -8.98
N ALA A 28 1.06 12.15 -8.85
CA ALA A 28 1.89 11.67 -9.95
C ALA A 28 1.52 10.24 -10.38
N CYS A 29 0.95 9.45 -9.48
CA CYS A 29 0.52 8.09 -9.78
C CYS A 29 -0.92 7.99 -10.29
N ARG A 30 -1.59 9.12 -10.43
CA ARG A 30 -3.02 9.16 -10.73
C ARG A 30 -3.40 8.46 -12.02
N MET A 31 -2.62 8.63 -13.09
CA MET A 31 -2.97 8.07 -14.38
C MET A 31 -3.07 6.54 -14.35
N PHE A 32 -2.09 5.88 -13.74
CA PHE A 32 -2.17 4.42 -13.71
C PHE A 32 -3.28 3.93 -12.77
N MET A 33 -3.52 4.65 -11.66
CA MET A 33 -4.62 4.30 -10.77
C MET A 33 -5.96 4.42 -11.47
N GLU A 34 -6.16 5.49 -12.22
CA GLU A 34 -7.40 5.67 -12.97
C GLU A 34 -7.58 4.62 -14.05
N THR A 35 -6.49 4.20 -14.69
CA THR A 35 -6.56 3.17 -15.70
C THR A 35 -7.02 1.83 -15.10
N ILE A 36 -6.43 1.45 -13.97
CA ILE A 36 -6.82 0.22 -13.27
C ILE A 36 -8.30 0.27 -12.88
N CYS A 37 -8.73 1.39 -12.34
CA CYS A 37 -10.12 1.55 -11.89
C CYS A 37 -11.09 1.55 -13.05
N ARG A 38 -10.75 2.22 -14.15
CA ARG A 38 -11.64 2.32 -15.31
C ARG A 38 -11.91 0.95 -15.92
N GLU A 39 -10.92 0.09 -15.98
CA GLU A 39 -11.08 -1.25 -16.54
C GLU A 39 -12.14 -2.07 -15.82
N ARG A 40 -12.40 -1.76 -14.55
CA ARG A 40 -13.37 -2.47 -13.72
C ARG A 40 -14.56 -1.60 -13.34
N GLN A 41 -14.72 -0.45 -13.99
CA GLN A 41 -15.81 0.50 -13.71
C GLN A 41 -15.86 0.90 -12.24
N ILE A 42 -14.69 1.12 -11.66
CA ILE A 42 -14.53 1.57 -10.28
C ILE A 42 -14.32 3.08 -10.28
N THR A 43 -15.01 3.77 -9.38
CA THR A 43 -14.84 5.21 -9.21
C THR A 43 -13.72 5.47 -8.22
N LEU A 44 -12.74 6.27 -8.64
CA LEU A 44 -11.61 6.65 -7.80
C LEU A 44 -11.87 8.03 -7.21
N HIS A 45 -11.85 8.12 -5.87
CA HIS A 45 -12.06 9.37 -5.14
C HIS A 45 -10.75 9.82 -4.51
N ASN A 46 -10.28 11.01 -4.88
CA ASN A 46 -9.07 11.59 -4.31
C ASN A 46 -9.45 12.62 -3.26
N GLU A 47 -9.12 12.33 -2.00
CA GLU A 47 -9.45 13.19 -0.86
C GLU A 47 -8.16 13.52 -0.12
N LEU A 48 -7.32 14.30 -0.77
CA LEU A 48 -5.99 14.63 -0.25
C LEU A 48 -6.08 15.86 0.66
N CYS A 49 -5.35 15.83 1.78
CA CYS A 49 -5.36 16.94 2.72
C CYS A 49 -4.68 18.17 2.12
N ALA A 50 -5.12 19.36 2.55
CA ALA A 50 -4.60 20.60 2.00
C ALA A 50 -3.14 20.85 2.36
N GLU A 51 -2.69 20.33 3.48
CA GLU A 51 -1.36 20.61 4.04
C GLU A 51 -0.23 20.00 3.22
N ASN A 52 -0.49 18.89 2.51
CA ASN A 52 0.49 18.23 1.67
C ASN A 52 1.82 17.97 2.39
N PRO A 53 1.82 17.05 3.38
CA PRO A 53 2.99 16.84 4.23
C PRO A 53 4.19 16.27 3.49
N LYS A 54 5.38 16.57 4.00
CA LYS A 54 6.62 16.01 3.48
C LYS A 54 6.88 14.66 4.14
N VAL A 55 7.36 13.71 3.35
CA VAL A 55 7.74 12.39 3.81
C VAL A 55 9.05 11.98 3.15
N TRP A 56 9.74 11.00 3.74
CA TRP A 56 10.94 10.42 3.15
C TRP A 56 10.55 9.12 2.47
N MET A 57 10.89 8.98 1.19
CA MET A 57 10.58 7.75 0.47
C MET A 57 11.51 7.53 -0.71
N ASP A 58 11.65 6.26 -1.09
CA ASP A 58 12.19 5.87 -2.38
C ASP A 58 11.00 5.90 -3.35
N THR A 59 10.98 6.87 -4.24
CA THR A 59 9.80 7.11 -5.07
C THR A 59 9.50 5.95 -6.00
N ALA A 60 10.52 5.28 -6.54
CA ALA A 60 10.29 4.15 -7.43
C ALA A 60 9.68 2.95 -6.69
N LEU A 61 10.20 2.63 -5.51
CA LEU A 61 9.65 1.54 -4.71
C LEU A 61 8.25 1.86 -4.22
N PHE A 62 8.02 3.09 -3.79
CA PHE A 62 6.70 3.48 -3.30
C PHE A 62 5.64 3.43 -4.39
N GLU A 63 6.03 3.81 -5.62
CA GLU A 63 5.14 3.70 -6.77
C GLU A 63 4.68 2.25 -6.98
N GLN A 64 5.59 1.29 -6.87
CA GLN A 64 5.25 -0.12 -6.98
C GLN A 64 4.33 -0.57 -5.85
N VAL A 65 4.53 -0.04 -4.64
CA VAL A 65 3.64 -0.33 -3.51
C VAL A 65 2.23 0.15 -3.84
N LEU A 66 2.10 1.39 -4.34
CA LEU A 66 0.78 1.93 -4.71
C LEU A 66 0.10 1.10 -5.79
N VAL A 67 0.85 0.71 -6.82
CA VAL A 67 0.29 -0.15 -7.88
C VAL A 67 -0.27 -1.42 -7.28
N ASN A 68 0.49 -2.08 -6.41
CA ASN A 68 0.06 -3.34 -5.82
C ASN A 68 -1.16 -3.17 -4.92
N ILE A 69 -1.19 -2.10 -4.13
CA ILE A 69 -2.34 -1.84 -3.25
C ILE A 69 -3.60 -1.59 -4.08
N ILE A 70 -3.50 -0.74 -5.11
CA ILE A 70 -4.64 -0.42 -5.95
C ILE A 70 -5.13 -1.65 -6.72
N LYS A 71 -4.22 -2.46 -7.24
CA LYS A 71 -4.61 -3.69 -7.93
C LYS A 71 -5.33 -4.66 -7.00
N ASN A 72 -4.83 -4.81 -5.77
CA ASN A 72 -5.49 -5.69 -4.80
C ASN A 72 -6.88 -5.19 -4.45
N ALA A 73 -7.02 -3.87 -4.25
CA ALA A 73 -8.33 -3.28 -3.96
C ALA A 73 -9.31 -3.49 -5.12
N ALA A 74 -8.84 -3.25 -6.35
CA ALA A 74 -9.67 -3.41 -7.54
C ALA A 74 -10.10 -4.86 -7.72
N GLU A 75 -9.21 -5.82 -7.48
CA GLU A 75 -9.55 -7.24 -7.58
C GLU A 75 -10.57 -7.64 -6.53
N SER A 76 -10.45 -7.08 -5.31
CA SER A 76 -11.41 -7.34 -4.26
C SER A 76 -12.80 -6.84 -4.61
N ILE A 77 -12.88 -5.69 -5.27
CA ILE A 77 -14.15 -5.13 -5.74
C ILE A 77 -14.72 -5.96 -6.88
N GLY A 78 -13.88 -6.37 -7.81
CA GLY A 78 -14.30 -7.07 -9.02
C GLY A 78 -14.77 -6.10 -10.08
N GLN A 79 -16.05 -5.74 -10.09
CA GLN A 79 -16.64 -4.88 -11.10
C GLN A 79 -17.57 -3.87 -10.45
N GLY A 80 -17.32 -2.60 -10.68
CA GLY A 80 -18.16 -1.53 -10.12
C GLY A 80 -17.98 -1.38 -8.63
N GLY A 81 -17.70 -0.18 -8.18
CA GLY A 81 -17.49 0.12 -6.76
C GLY A 81 -16.64 1.35 -6.61
N ASP A 82 -16.05 1.53 -5.45
CA ASP A 82 -15.35 2.76 -5.11
C ASP A 82 -14.02 2.49 -4.42
N ILE A 83 -13.03 3.30 -4.76
CA ILE A 83 -11.75 3.36 -4.05
C ILE A 83 -11.55 4.81 -3.61
N PHE A 84 -11.22 5.00 -2.33
CA PHE A 84 -10.99 6.31 -1.75
C PHE A 84 -9.53 6.43 -1.35
N ILE A 85 -8.87 7.49 -1.81
CA ILE A 85 -7.48 7.77 -1.43
C ILE A 85 -7.49 9.01 -0.56
N ARG A 86 -7.01 8.87 0.67
CA ARG A 86 -7.01 9.96 1.66
C ARG A 86 -5.63 10.15 2.22
N THR A 87 -5.25 11.40 2.48
CA THR A 87 -4.03 11.73 3.20
C THR A 87 -4.37 12.59 4.40
N SER A 88 -3.51 12.55 5.42
CA SER A 88 -3.67 13.36 6.62
C SER A 88 -2.32 13.77 7.15
N VAL A 89 -2.29 14.71 8.12
CA VAL A 89 -1.03 15.22 8.67
C VAL A 89 -0.82 14.91 10.16
N SER A 90 -1.85 14.52 10.87
CA SER A 90 -1.75 14.27 12.32
C SER A 90 -2.46 12.99 12.69
N PRO A 91 -1.83 11.84 12.44
CA PRO A 91 -0.48 11.59 11.92
C PRO A 91 -0.40 11.76 10.42
N VAL A 92 0.82 11.82 9.88
CA VAL A 92 1.03 11.79 8.44
C VAL A 92 0.69 10.38 7.97
N MET A 93 -0.35 10.26 7.17
CA MET A 93 -0.88 8.96 6.79
C MET A 93 -1.46 9.00 5.38
N LEU A 94 -1.29 7.89 4.68
CA LEU A 94 -1.98 7.61 3.42
C LEU A 94 -2.92 6.44 3.67
N GLU A 95 -4.19 6.61 3.28
CA GLU A 95 -5.19 5.57 3.41
C GLU A 95 -5.81 5.27 2.05
N ILE A 96 -5.93 3.99 1.73
CA ILE A 96 -6.62 3.54 0.52
C ILE A 96 -7.73 2.61 0.98
N ALA A 97 -8.99 3.06 0.79
CA ALA A 97 -10.17 2.32 1.22
C ALA A 97 -10.92 1.81 0.00
N ASP A 98 -11.47 0.61 0.10
CA ASP A 98 -12.23 0.03 -1.00
C ASP A 98 -13.53 -0.60 -0.53
N THR A 99 -14.50 -0.69 -1.45
CA THR A 99 -15.82 -1.29 -1.19
C THR A 99 -15.88 -2.75 -1.60
N GLY A 100 -14.76 -3.44 -1.63
CA GLY A 100 -14.69 -4.83 -2.05
C GLY A 100 -15.30 -5.79 -1.06
N LYS A 101 -15.04 -7.07 -1.29
CA LYS A 101 -15.65 -8.14 -0.49
C LYS A 101 -15.19 -8.19 0.96
N GLY A 102 -14.12 -7.47 1.28
CA GLY A 102 -13.62 -7.42 2.64
C GLY A 102 -12.76 -8.61 3.03
N ILE A 103 -12.25 -8.55 4.24
CA ILE A 103 -11.34 -9.54 4.80
C ILE A 103 -11.85 -9.92 6.18
N SER A 104 -11.93 -11.25 6.45
CA SER A 104 -12.32 -11.71 7.76
C SER A 104 -11.19 -11.47 8.77
N LYS A 105 -11.52 -11.45 10.05
CA LYS A 105 -10.53 -11.30 11.11
C LYS A 105 -9.49 -12.42 11.08
N GLU A 106 -9.91 -13.61 10.75
CA GLU A 106 -8.99 -14.74 10.63
C GLU A 106 -7.98 -14.53 9.53
N VAL A 107 -8.41 -14.05 8.37
CA VAL A 107 -7.54 -13.79 7.24
C VAL A 107 -6.60 -12.61 7.51
N GLU A 108 -7.09 -11.59 8.23
CA GLU A 108 -6.27 -10.41 8.56
C GLU A 108 -4.93 -10.79 9.20
N THR A 109 -4.94 -11.79 10.07
CA THR A 109 -3.72 -12.18 10.78
C THR A 109 -2.70 -12.88 9.89
N LYS A 110 -3.11 -13.30 8.69
CA LYS A 110 -2.26 -14.08 7.78
C LYS A 110 -1.84 -13.32 6.53
N LEU A 111 -2.37 -12.12 6.32
CA LEU A 111 -2.23 -11.42 5.03
C LEU A 111 -0.81 -11.20 4.57
N PHE A 112 0.11 -10.94 5.49
CA PHE A 112 1.50 -10.66 5.14
C PHE A 112 2.41 -11.86 5.33
N SER A 113 1.83 -13.04 5.56
CA SER A 113 2.60 -14.27 5.64
C SER A 113 3.06 -14.69 4.26
N PRO A 114 4.24 -15.32 4.16
CA PRO A 114 4.78 -15.74 2.87
C PRO A 114 3.81 -16.65 2.13
N PHE A 115 3.58 -16.34 0.85
CA PHE A 115 2.79 -17.14 -0.08
C PHE A 115 1.32 -17.29 0.29
N PHE A 116 0.83 -16.61 1.32
CA PHE A 116 -0.60 -16.62 1.63
C PHE A 116 -1.35 -15.82 0.57
N SER A 117 -2.46 -16.37 0.07
CA SER A 117 -3.34 -15.67 -0.86
C SER A 117 -4.73 -16.28 -0.82
N THR A 118 -5.75 -15.42 -0.95
CA THR A 118 -7.13 -15.85 -1.12
C THR A 118 -7.52 -15.93 -2.59
N LYS A 119 -6.63 -15.55 -3.50
CA LYS A 119 -6.89 -15.55 -4.93
C LYS A 119 -6.54 -16.90 -5.53
N PRO A 120 -7.36 -17.42 -6.47
CA PRO A 120 -7.08 -18.71 -7.08
C PRO A 120 -5.69 -18.81 -7.71
N HIS A 121 -5.21 -17.74 -8.30
CA HIS A 121 -3.90 -17.70 -8.93
C HIS A 121 -2.93 -16.76 -8.23
N GLY A 122 -3.29 -16.31 -7.03
CA GLY A 122 -2.43 -15.43 -6.25
C GLY A 122 -1.28 -16.19 -5.63
N GLN A 123 -0.16 -15.52 -5.47
CA GLN A 123 1.05 -16.13 -4.94
C GLN A 123 1.46 -15.55 -3.58
N GLY A 124 0.74 -14.56 -3.09
CA GLY A 124 1.05 -13.95 -1.79
C GLY A 124 2.32 -13.11 -1.81
N ILE A 125 2.84 -12.81 -2.99
CA ILE A 125 4.10 -12.07 -3.12
C ILE A 125 3.87 -10.57 -3.04
N GLY A 126 2.73 -10.09 -3.59
CA GLY A 126 2.44 -8.67 -3.61
C GLY A 126 2.40 -8.04 -2.23
N LEU A 127 1.72 -8.67 -1.28
CA LEU A 127 1.63 -8.15 0.09
C LEU A 127 2.97 -8.26 0.82
N ILE A 128 3.75 -9.31 0.55
CA ILE A 128 5.08 -9.46 1.13
C ILE A 128 6.00 -8.35 0.61
N PHE A 129 5.93 -8.05 -0.68
CA PHE A 129 6.70 -6.95 -1.25
C PHE A 129 6.34 -5.64 -0.56
N ILE A 130 5.03 -5.36 -0.41
CA ILE A 130 4.55 -4.16 0.27
C ILE A 130 5.12 -4.09 1.69
N ARG A 131 5.02 -5.20 2.43
CA ARG A 131 5.54 -5.25 3.80
C ARG A 131 7.03 -4.91 3.84
N GLU A 132 7.82 -5.52 2.97
CA GLU A 132 9.26 -5.29 2.97
C GLU A 132 9.61 -3.85 2.64
N VAL A 133 8.96 -3.28 1.63
CA VAL A 133 9.23 -1.90 1.27
C VAL A 133 8.84 -0.95 2.40
N LEU A 134 7.63 -1.10 2.94
CA LEU A 134 7.15 -0.19 3.99
C LEU A 134 7.96 -0.31 5.27
N THR A 135 8.36 -1.53 5.63
CA THR A 135 9.21 -1.74 6.80
C THR A 135 10.54 -1.01 6.64
N ARG A 136 11.14 -1.10 5.45
CA ARG A 136 12.41 -0.42 5.18
C ARG A 136 12.27 1.09 5.11
N HIS A 137 11.06 1.58 4.92
CA HIS A 137 10.75 3.02 4.97
C HIS A 137 10.43 3.50 6.39
N GLY A 138 10.40 2.59 7.37
CA GLY A 138 10.03 2.95 8.74
C GLY A 138 8.56 3.23 8.92
N CYS A 139 7.72 2.80 7.99
CA CYS A 139 6.29 3.04 8.04
C CYS A 139 5.58 1.97 8.86
N ALA A 140 4.56 2.38 9.61
CA ALA A 140 3.59 1.45 10.16
C ALA A 140 2.48 1.26 9.14
N PHE A 141 1.89 0.09 9.08
CA PHE A 141 0.84 -0.17 8.10
C PHE A 141 -0.11 -1.25 8.59
N SER A 142 -1.33 -1.21 8.07
CA SER A 142 -2.35 -2.21 8.37
C SER A 142 -3.29 -2.37 7.19
N LEU A 143 -3.91 -3.53 7.09
CA LEU A 143 -4.92 -3.83 6.08
C LEU A 143 -6.02 -4.62 6.75
N ARG A 144 -7.22 -4.03 6.83
CA ARG A 144 -8.36 -4.71 7.44
C ARG A 144 -9.67 -4.09 7.04
N THR A 145 -10.74 -4.87 7.23
CA THR A 145 -12.10 -4.41 6.99
C THR A 145 -12.68 -3.84 8.29
N TYR A 146 -13.25 -2.66 8.19
CA TYR A 146 -13.81 -1.92 9.31
C TYR A 146 -15.32 -2.19 9.43
N PRO A 147 -15.93 -1.83 10.57
CA PRO A 147 -17.37 -2.07 10.74
C PRO A 147 -18.26 -1.38 9.72
N ASP A 148 -17.79 -0.31 9.08
CA ASP A 148 -18.56 0.36 8.03
C ASP A 148 -18.50 -0.38 6.69
N GLY A 149 -17.85 -1.53 6.65
CA GLY A 149 -17.73 -2.34 5.44
C GLY A 149 -16.57 -1.99 4.53
N LEU A 150 -15.86 -0.90 4.78
CA LEU A 150 -14.72 -0.52 3.96
C LEU A 150 -13.46 -1.25 4.41
N THR A 151 -12.71 -1.75 3.44
CA THR A 151 -11.39 -2.34 3.69
C THR A 151 -10.36 -1.24 3.50
N ARG A 152 -9.54 -1.00 4.52
CA ARG A 152 -8.58 0.09 4.51
C ARG A 152 -7.15 -0.41 4.61
N PHE A 153 -6.34 0.03 3.68
CA PHE A 153 -4.89 -0.08 3.77
C PHE A 153 -4.38 1.26 4.27
N ARG A 154 -3.82 1.26 5.46
CA ARG A 154 -3.30 2.50 6.09
C ARG A 154 -1.80 2.42 6.20
N ILE A 155 -1.13 3.53 5.82
CA ILE A 155 0.32 3.67 5.91
C ILE A 155 0.61 4.93 6.70
N SER A 156 1.29 4.79 7.85
CA SER A 156 1.71 5.91 8.67
C SER A 156 3.20 6.14 8.47
N PHE A 157 3.58 7.38 8.15
CA PHE A 157 4.96 7.71 7.86
C PHE A 157 5.68 8.21 9.12
N PRO A 158 7.01 7.98 9.24
CA PRO A 158 7.77 8.54 10.35
C PRO A 158 7.65 10.07 10.36
N ALA A 159 7.47 10.65 11.55
CA ALA A 159 7.29 12.09 11.70
C ALA A 159 8.59 12.85 11.44
N ARG A 160 9.75 12.23 11.70
CA ARG A 160 11.05 12.88 11.62
C ARG A 160 12.05 11.92 10.99
N ARG A 161 13.09 12.50 10.37
CA ARG A 161 14.15 11.70 9.78
C ARG A 161 14.81 10.76 10.80
N ALA A 162 14.91 11.20 12.07
CA ALA A 162 15.50 10.39 13.12
C ALA A 162 14.74 9.08 13.38
N ASP A 163 13.47 9.01 12.98
CA ASP A 163 12.64 7.82 13.15
C ASP A 163 12.75 6.83 12.02
N LEU A 164 13.55 7.14 10.99
CA LEU A 164 13.76 6.23 9.86
C LEU A 164 14.72 5.12 10.26
N PRO A 165 14.58 3.92 9.64
CA PRO A 165 15.49 2.82 9.91
C PRO A 165 16.93 3.19 9.54
N GLU A 166 17.89 2.65 10.30
CA GLU A 166 19.29 2.82 9.96
C GLU A 166 19.61 2.04 8.69
N LYS A 167 20.51 2.62 7.89
CA LYS A 167 20.97 1.91 6.71
C LYS A 167 21.90 0.78 7.12
N ASN A 168 21.68 -0.39 6.55
CA ASN A 168 22.59 -1.51 6.73
C ASN A 168 23.76 -1.29 5.79
N GLY A 169 24.93 -1.13 6.36
CA GLY A 169 26.15 -0.78 5.67
C GLY A 169 26.54 -1.67 4.52
#